data_393e47067a131d965ed97bef224e3ebc
#
_entry.id   393e47067a131d965ed97bef224e3ebc
#
_cell.length_a   1.000
_cell.length_b   1.000
_cell.length_c   1.000
_cell.angle_alpha   90.00
_cell.angle_beta   90.00
_cell.angle_gamma   90.00
#
_symmetry.space_group_name_H-M   'P 1'
#
loop_
_entity.id
_entity.type
_entity.pdbx_description
1 polymer ?
#
loop_
_entity_poly.entity_id
_entity_poly.type
_entity_poly.pdbx_seq_one_letter_code
_entity_poly.pdbx_strand_id
1 'polypeptide(L)'
;AQGYSAAVNVELTREPLTNAMSDDNSHSSDNTNTKKGFFSLILNQLFHGEPKNRDELLELIRDSGQNDLIDEDTREMLEGVMDIADQRVRDIMIPRSQMITLKRNQTLDECLDVIIESAHSRFPVISEDKDHIEGILMAKDLLPFMRSDAEAFSMDKVLRQAVVVPESKRVDRMLKEFRSQRYHMAIV
;
A
#
# COMPACT_ATOMS: atom_id res chain seq x y z
N ALA A 1 18.23 -16.03 18.97
CA ALA A 1 17.42 -16.20 17.76
C ALA A 1 16.31 -15.17 17.82
N GLN A 2 16.29 -14.22 16.90
CA GLN A 2 15.18 -13.27 16.76
C GLN A 2 14.10 -14.00 15.95
N GLY A 3 13.00 -14.37 16.60
CA GLY A 3 11.85 -14.95 15.94
C GLY A 3 11.13 -13.86 15.12
N TYR A 4 10.87 -14.14 13.84
CA TYR A 4 10.10 -13.26 12.97
C TYR A 4 8.60 -13.46 13.24
N SER A 5 7.85 -12.38 13.41
CA SER A 5 6.46 -12.48 13.87
C SER A 5 5.41 -12.22 12.80
N ALA A 6 5.77 -11.66 11.66
CA ALA A 6 4.81 -11.26 10.62
C ALA A 6 5.48 -10.84 9.31
N ALA A 7 4.67 -10.62 8.26
CA ALA A 7 5.11 -10.04 6.99
C ALA A 7 4.22 -8.87 6.59
N VAL A 8 4.79 -7.89 5.91
CA VAL A 8 4.05 -6.82 5.22
C VAL A 8 4.26 -6.96 3.73
N ASN A 9 3.17 -7.11 2.98
CA ASN A 9 3.17 -7.15 1.52
C ASN A 9 2.38 -5.95 1.00
N VAL A 10 2.94 -5.22 0.05
CA VAL A 10 2.26 -4.15 -0.67
C VAL A 10 2.11 -4.59 -2.12
N GLU A 11 0.94 -5.07 -2.48
CA GLU A 11 0.55 -5.31 -3.86
C GLU A 11 -0.07 -4.03 -4.42
N LEU A 12 0.68 -3.32 -5.25
CA LEU A 12 0.14 -2.22 -6.05
C LEU A 12 -0.61 -2.83 -7.24
N THR A 13 -1.91 -2.98 -7.12
CA THR A 13 -2.79 -3.27 -8.26
C THR A 13 -2.71 -2.07 -9.21
N ARG A 14 -2.11 -2.29 -10.38
CA ARG A 14 -2.17 -1.33 -11.49
C ARG A 14 -3.54 -1.46 -12.16
N GLU A 15 -4.52 -0.72 -11.70
CA GLU A 15 -5.66 -0.41 -12.55
C GLU A 15 -5.25 0.67 -13.55
N PRO A 16 -5.56 0.51 -14.84
CA PRO A 16 -5.28 1.54 -15.82
C PRO A 16 -6.23 2.72 -15.57
N LEU A 17 -5.65 3.88 -15.26
CA LEU A 17 -6.36 5.15 -15.27
C LEU A 17 -6.83 5.42 -16.72
N THR A 18 -8.08 5.13 -17.01
CA THR A 18 -8.75 5.58 -18.21
C THR A 18 -9.04 7.05 -18.05
N ASN A 19 -8.28 7.86 -18.75
CA ASN A 19 -8.51 9.29 -18.96
C ASN A 19 -9.87 9.47 -19.65
N ALA A 20 -10.85 9.98 -18.94
CA ALA A 20 -12.03 10.59 -19.53
C ALA A 20 -11.88 12.12 -19.43
N MET A 21 -11.23 12.68 -20.45
CA MET A 21 -11.31 14.10 -20.77
C MET A 21 -12.66 14.32 -21.44
N SER A 22 -13.53 15.10 -20.85
CA SER A 22 -14.61 15.78 -21.57
C SER A 22 -14.60 17.25 -21.18
N ASP A 23 -14.12 18.05 -22.14
CA ASP A 23 -14.37 19.47 -22.19
C ASP A 23 -15.88 19.71 -22.27
N ASP A 24 -16.41 20.56 -21.43
CA ASP A 24 -17.55 21.35 -21.83
C ASP A 24 -17.50 22.74 -21.20
N ASN A 25 -17.41 23.71 -22.11
CA ASN A 25 -17.31 25.13 -21.90
C ASN A 25 -18.72 25.74 -22.13
N SER A 26 -19.30 26.33 -21.09
CA SER A 26 -20.40 27.27 -21.34
C SER A 26 -20.40 28.41 -20.35
N HIS A 27 -20.07 29.58 -20.92
CA HIS A 27 -20.30 30.86 -20.33
C HIS A 27 -21.79 31.12 -20.03
N SER A 28 -22.08 31.65 -18.85
CA SER A 28 -23.06 32.75 -18.76
C SER A 28 -22.78 33.61 -17.53
N SER A 29 -22.62 34.87 -17.83
CA SER A 29 -22.54 36.00 -16.92
C SER A 29 -23.90 36.25 -16.27
N ASP A 30 -23.96 36.44 -14.95
CA ASP A 30 -24.90 37.38 -14.36
C ASP A 30 -24.34 38.03 -13.09
N ASN A 31 -24.36 39.33 -13.17
CA ASN A 31 -23.82 40.29 -12.25
C ASN A 31 -24.97 40.76 -11.32
N THR A 32 -25.00 40.29 -10.12
CA THR A 32 -25.66 40.98 -8.96
C THR A 32 -25.43 40.19 -7.68
N ASN A 33 -24.37 40.44 -6.94
CA ASN A 33 -24.37 40.28 -5.50
C ASN A 33 -23.03 40.65 -4.82
N THR A 34 -22.54 41.85 -5.08
CA THR A 34 -21.26 42.30 -4.48
C THR A 34 -21.33 42.54 -2.98
N LYS A 35 -22.51 42.58 -2.37
CA LYS A 35 -22.65 42.79 -0.91
C LYS A 35 -22.77 41.49 -0.11
N LYS A 36 -23.30 40.42 -0.67
CA LYS A 36 -23.33 39.09 0.03
C LYS A 36 -21.99 38.39 0.03
N GLY A 37 -21.19 38.57 -1.05
CA GLY A 37 -19.85 37.97 -1.14
C GLY A 37 -18.85 38.54 -0.14
N PHE A 38 -18.93 39.85 0.13
CA PHE A 38 -18.01 40.48 1.11
C PHE A 38 -18.27 40.07 2.56
N PHE A 39 -19.54 39.94 2.93
CA PHE A 39 -19.90 39.43 4.27
C PHE A 39 -19.59 37.97 4.46
N SER A 40 -19.76 37.14 3.43
CA SER A 40 -19.38 35.70 3.50
C SER A 40 -17.88 35.51 3.53
N LEU A 41 -17.10 36.35 2.86
CA LEU A 41 -15.63 36.33 2.95
C LEU A 41 -15.13 36.75 4.33
N ILE A 42 -15.73 37.77 4.95
CA ILE A 42 -15.37 38.22 6.30
C ILE A 42 -15.80 37.18 7.35
N LEU A 43 -17.00 36.58 7.23
CA LEU A 43 -17.42 35.49 8.10
C LEU A 43 -16.53 34.23 7.94
N ASN A 44 -16.19 33.85 6.70
CA ASN A 44 -15.28 32.73 6.46
C ASN A 44 -13.88 32.99 7.03
N GLN A 45 -13.39 34.22 6.96
CA GLN A 45 -12.09 34.61 7.48
C GLN A 45 -12.08 34.73 9.02
N LEU A 46 -13.24 34.94 9.64
CA LEU A 46 -13.41 34.97 11.10
C LEU A 46 -13.70 33.63 11.75
N PHE A 47 -14.28 32.68 10.98
CA PHE A 47 -14.71 31.38 11.52
C PHE A 47 -13.91 30.18 11.01
N HIS A 48 -13.16 30.30 9.90
CA HIS A 48 -12.27 29.26 9.39
C HIS A 48 -10.85 29.81 9.37
N GLY A 49 -10.25 29.90 10.56
CA GLY A 49 -8.82 30.14 10.70
C GLY A 49 -8.05 29.02 10.00
N GLU A 50 -6.82 29.30 9.54
CA GLU A 50 -5.93 28.27 9.02
C GLU A 50 -5.86 27.09 10.02
N PRO A 51 -5.99 25.82 9.55
CA PRO A 51 -5.97 24.67 10.45
C PRO A 51 -4.66 24.65 11.23
N LYS A 52 -4.75 24.66 12.55
CA LYS A 52 -3.59 24.74 13.45
C LYS A 52 -3.06 23.39 13.89
N ASN A 53 -3.87 22.36 13.70
CA ASN A 53 -3.54 20.99 14.06
C ASN A 53 -4.13 20.02 13.03
N ARG A 54 -3.78 18.74 13.19
CA ARG A 54 -4.18 17.69 12.28
C ARG A 54 -5.69 17.45 12.26
N ASP A 55 -6.34 17.55 13.40
CA ASP A 55 -7.77 17.28 13.53
C ASP A 55 -8.58 18.35 12.79
N GLU A 56 -8.20 19.63 12.93
CA GLU A 56 -8.78 20.72 12.15
C GLU A 56 -8.57 20.56 10.64
N LEU A 57 -7.41 20.04 10.22
CA LEU A 57 -7.16 19.73 8.81
C LEU A 57 -8.05 18.60 8.31
N LEU A 58 -8.28 17.56 9.11
CA LEU A 58 -9.19 16.46 8.76
C LEU A 58 -10.65 16.94 8.67
N GLU A 59 -11.08 17.82 9.56
CA GLU A 59 -12.41 18.47 9.46
C GLU A 59 -12.52 19.24 8.14
N LEU A 60 -11.51 20.03 7.78
CA LEU A 60 -11.52 20.78 6.52
C LEU A 60 -11.62 19.87 5.29
N ILE A 61 -10.93 18.73 5.31
CA ILE A 61 -11.02 17.72 4.23
C ILE A 61 -12.44 17.15 4.15
N ARG A 62 -13.06 16.80 5.27
CA ARG A 62 -14.44 16.31 5.35
C ARG A 62 -15.47 17.33 4.86
N ASP A 63 -15.34 18.56 5.31
CA ASP A 63 -16.19 19.66 4.87
C ASP A 63 -16.07 19.93 3.37
N SER A 64 -14.86 19.81 2.83
CA SER A 64 -14.62 19.95 1.38
C SER A 64 -15.34 18.87 0.56
N GLY A 65 -15.44 17.64 1.06
CA GLY A 65 -16.26 16.57 0.47
C GLY A 65 -17.75 16.88 0.52
N GLN A 66 -18.24 17.38 1.68
CA GLN A 66 -19.66 17.72 1.84
C GLN A 66 -20.12 18.91 0.97
N ASN A 67 -19.20 19.79 0.61
CA ASN A 67 -19.45 20.96 -0.23
C ASN A 67 -19.13 20.74 -1.72
N ASP A 68 -18.96 19.47 -2.16
CA ASP A 68 -18.64 19.08 -3.53
C ASP A 68 -17.36 19.75 -4.11
N LEU A 69 -16.42 20.18 -3.25
CA LEU A 69 -15.13 20.72 -3.69
C LEU A 69 -14.15 19.60 -4.08
N ILE A 70 -14.32 18.43 -3.50
CA ILE A 70 -13.61 17.20 -3.83
C ILE A 70 -14.62 16.05 -3.87
N ASP A 71 -14.40 15.08 -4.73
CA ASP A 71 -15.22 13.87 -4.76
C ASP A 71 -14.96 12.96 -3.55
N GLU A 72 -15.87 12.01 -3.30
CA GLU A 72 -15.81 11.11 -2.14
C GLU A 72 -14.55 10.26 -2.15
N ASP A 73 -14.16 9.74 -3.32
CA ASP A 73 -12.96 8.89 -3.46
C ASP A 73 -11.68 9.69 -3.10
N THR A 74 -11.61 10.94 -3.55
CA THR A 74 -10.51 11.85 -3.22
C THR A 74 -10.47 12.16 -1.72
N ARG A 75 -11.62 12.38 -1.08
CA ARG A 75 -11.72 12.60 0.35
C ARG A 75 -11.19 11.39 1.13
N GLU A 76 -11.66 10.16 0.80
CA GLU A 76 -11.20 8.92 1.43
C GLU A 76 -9.69 8.71 1.26
N MET A 77 -9.15 8.98 0.07
CA MET A 77 -7.71 8.91 -0.18
C MET A 77 -6.92 9.88 0.71
N LEU A 78 -7.39 11.11 0.87
CA LEU A 78 -6.72 12.12 1.71
C LEU A 78 -6.76 11.71 3.19
N GLU A 79 -7.90 11.23 3.70
CA GLU A 79 -8.01 10.69 5.05
C GLU A 79 -7.06 9.50 5.26
N GLY A 80 -7.02 8.55 4.32
CA GLY A 80 -6.09 7.42 4.35
C GLY A 80 -4.61 7.83 4.38
N VAL A 81 -4.23 8.86 3.62
CA VAL A 81 -2.86 9.42 3.67
C VAL A 81 -2.55 10.00 5.05
N MET A 82 -3.50 10.69 5.67
CA MET A 82 -3.35 11.21 7.02
C MET A 82 -3.18 10.06 8.02
N ASP A 83 -3.97 9.00 7.92
CA ASP A 83 -3.91 7.86 8.84
C ASP A 83 -2.58 7.10 8.76
N ILE A 84 -2.05 6.87 7.56
CA ILE A 84 -0.74 6.21 7.36
C ILE A 84 0.38 6.91 8.13
N ALA A 85 0.28 8.23 8.32
CA ALA A 85 1.30 9.00 9.01
C ALA A 85 1.46 8.60 10.49
N ASP A 86 0.44 8.05 11.13
CA ASP A 86 0.48 7.67 12.55
C ASP A 86 0.59 6.17 12.79
N GLN A 87 0.28 5.36 11.77
CA GLN A 87 0.32 3.91 11.86
C GLN A 87 1.75 3.36 11.95
N ARG A 88 1.88 2.25 12.67
CA ARG A 88 3.10 1.44 12.75
C ARG A 88 2.94 0.15 11.97
N VAL A 89 4.04 -0.48 11.63
CA VAL A 89 4.08 -1.76 10.91
C VAL A 89 3.22 -2.81 11.60
N ARG A 90 3.27 -2.91 12.93
CA ARG A 90 2.44 -3.83 13.72
C ARG A 90 0.93 -3.66 13.52
N ASP A 91 0.49 -2.46 13.13
CA ASP A 91 -0.94 -2.15 13.00
C ASP A 91 -1.50 -2.65 11.65
N ILE A 92 -0.61 -2.91 10.67
CA ILE A 92 -0.97 -3.32 9.29
C ILE A 92 -0.34 -4.65 8.86
N MET A 93 0.52 -5.25 9.67
CA MET A 93 1.21 -6.50 9.32
C MET A 93 0.26 -7.69 9.30
N ILE A 94 0.55 -8.64 8.42
CA ILE A 94 -0.11 -9.96 8.43
C ILE A 94 0.53 -10.80 9.54
N PRO A 95 -0.24 -11.25 10.53
CA PRO A 95 0.29 -12.08 11.61
C PRO A 95 0.91 -13.38 11.09
N ARG A 96 1.93 -13.89 11.80
CA ARG A 96 2.64 -15.15 11.47
C ARG A 96 1.71 -16.33 11.19
N SER A 97 0.64 -16.46 11.96
CA SER A 97 -0.35 -17.55 11.79
C SER A 97 -1.04 -17.53 10.43
N GLN A 98 -1.20 -16.36 9.87
CA GLN A 98 -1.88 -16.13 8.57
C GLN A 98 -0.91 -16.05 7.39
N MET A 99 0.40 -16.06 7.64
CA MET A 99 1.39 -16.03 6.56
C MET A 99 1.32 -17.30 5.73
N ILE A 100 1.20 -17.15 4.41
CA ILE A 100 1.39 -18.22 3.43
C ILE A 100 2.88 -18.28 3.11
N THR A 101 3.50 -19.42 3.36
CA THR A 101 4.94 -19.62 3.24
C THR A 101 5.25 -20.82 2.38
N LEU A 102 6.43 -20.86 1.78
CA LEU A 102 6.99 -22.05 1.14
C LEU A 102 8.09 -22.64 2.01
N LYS A 103 8.27 -23.96 1.97
CA LYS A 103 9.38 -24.62 2.64
C LYS A 103 10.57 -24.73 1.72
N ARG A 104 11.78 -24.62 2.28
CA ARG A 104 13.02 -24.69 1.50
C ARG A 104 13.18 -25.98 0.70
N ASN A 105 12.68 -27.09 1.22
CA ASN A 105 12.81 -28.42 0.61
C ASN A 105 11.67 -28.81 -0.32
N GLN A 106 10.74 -27.90 -0.62
CA GLN A 106 9.66 -28.17 -1.58
C GLN A 106 10.17 -28.28 -3.01
N THR A 107 9.54 -29.16 -3.77
CA THR A 107 9.73 -29.31 -5.21
C THR A 107 9.09 -28.14 -5.96
N LEU A 108 9.39 -28.02 -7.27
CA LEU A 108 8.75 -27.02 -8.12
C LEU A 108 7.23 -27.14 -8.11
N ASP A 109 6.71 -28.37 -8.30
CA ASP A 109 5.28 -28.64 -8.38
C ASP A 109 4.57 -28.28 -7.06
N GLU A 110 5.14 -28.66 -5.92
CA GLU A 110 4.60 -28.27 -4.60
C GLU A 110 4.60 -26.76 -4.38
N CYS A 111 5.60 -26.04 -4.89
CA CYS A 111 5.60 -24.58 -4.84
C CYS A 111 4.52 -23.99 -5.73
N LEU A 112 4.34 -24.54 -6.95
CA LEU A 112 3.33 -24.09 -7.88
C LEU A 112 1.91 -24.30 -7.33
N ASP A 113 1.62 -25.42 -6.69
CA ASP A 113 0.33 -25.69 -6.06
C ASP A 113 -0.03 -24.59 -5.05
N VAL A 114 0.89 -24.24 -4.15
CA VAL A 114 0.67 -23.16 -3.16
C VAL A 114 0.48 -21.80 -3.84
N ILE A 115 1.25 -21.51 -4.87
CA ILE A 115 1.20 -20.24 -5.61
C ILE A 115 -0.13 -20.10 -6.34
N ILE A 116 -0.59 -21.15 -7.00
CA ILE A 116 -1.84 -21.17 -7.77
C ILE A 116 -3.04 -21.03 -6.81
N GLU A 117 -3.04 -21.76 -5.70
CA GLU A 117 -4.12 -21.74 -4.72
C GLU A 117 -4.24 -20.36 -4.05
N SER A 118 -3.10 -19.76 -3.66
CA SER A 118 -3.08 -18.49 -2.95
C SER A 118 -3.15 -17.25 -3.83
N ALA A 119 -2.80 -17.38 -5.11
CA ALA A 119 -2.71 -16.29 -6.08
C ALA A 119 -1.78 -15.12 -5.66
N HIS A 120 -0.83 -15.37 -4.76
CA HIS A 120 0.14 -14.36 -4.33
C HIS A 120 1.38 -14.33 -5.23
N SER A 121 2.04 -13.18 -5.27
CA SER A 121 3.24 -12.98 -6.10
C SER A 121 4.56 -13.19 -5.34
N ARG A 122 4.54 -13.16 -4.00
CA ARG A 122 5.73 -13.23 -3.13
C ARG A 122 5.48 -14.11 -1.93
N PHE A 123 6.44 -14.97 -1.63
CA PHE A 123 6.33 -15.96 -0.59
C PHE A 123 7.56 -15.94 0.30
N PRO A 124 7.40 -15.76 1.61
CA PRO A 124 8.48 -16.05 2.55
C PRO A 124 8.83 -17.55 2.48
N VAL A 125 10.11 -17.84 2.39
CA VAL A 125 10.62 -19.22 2.41
C VAL A 125 11.17 -19.51 3.78
N ILE A 126 10.69 -20.60 4.38
CA ILE A 126 11.06 -21.05 5.72
C ILE A 126 11.90 -22.33 5.66
N SER A 127 12.73 -22.54 6.66
CA SER A 127 13.44 -23.82 6.86
C SER A 127 12.54 -24.87 7.52
N GLU A 128 12.42 -24.80 8.83
CA GLU A 128 11.66 -25.77 9.63
C GLU A 128 10.30 -25.22 10.06
N ASP A 129 10.27 -23.97 10.48
CA ASP A 129 9.08 -23.27 10.96
C ASP A 129 9.03 -21.81 10.50
N LYS A 130 7.91 -21.13 10.81
CA LYS A 130 7.70 -19.73 10.43
C LYS A 130 8.57 -18.73 11.21
N ASP A 131 9.36 -19.17 12.17
CA ASP A 131 10.31 -18.33 12.89
C ASP A 131 11.66 -18.22 12.19
N HIS A 132 11.92 -19.09 11.21
CA HIS A 132 13.17 -19.16 10.48
C HIS A 132 12.94 -18.85 8.99
N ILE A 133 12.82 -17.55 8.68
CA ILE A 133 12.70 -17.08 7.31
C ILE A 133 14.08 -17.03 6.66
N GLU A 134 14.27 -17.83 5.61
CA GLU A 134 15.53 -17.87 4.86
C GLU A 134 15.60 -16.83 3.74
N GLY A 135 14.43 -16.43 3.22
CA GLY A 135 14.36 -15.45 2.15
C GLY A 135 12.94 -15.29 1.61
N ILE A 136 12.86 -14.70 0.43
CA ILE A 136 11.61 -14.49 -0.30
C ILE A 136 11.74 -15.08 -1.70
N LEU A 137 10.75 -15.89 -2.10
CA LEU A 137 10.57 -16.36 -3.47
C LEU A 137 9.55 -15.46 -4.17
N MET A 138 9.83 -15.08 -5.40
CA MET A 138 8.86 -14.44 -6.27
C MET A 138 8.29 -15.46 -7.25
N ALA A 139 6.96 -15.58 -7.35
CA ALA A 139 6.30 -16.55 -8.22
C ALA A 139 6.82 -16.51 -9.68
N LYS A 140 7.09 -15.33 -10.21
CA LYS A 140 7.64 -15.14 -11.56
C LYS A 140 9.03 -15.75 -11.77
N ASP A 141 9.82 -15.92 -10.72
CA ASP A 141 11.17 -16.46 -10.80
C ASP A 141 11.15 -18.00 -11.03
N LEU A 142 9.98 -18.65 -10.91
CA LEU A 142 9.77 -20.05 -11.27
C LEU A 142 9.53 -20.26 -12.77
N LEU A 143 9.11 -19.24 -13.51
CA LEU A 143 8.79 -19.36 -14.93
C LEU A 143 9.90 -19.97 -15.80
N PRO A 144 11.20 -19.66 -15.59
CA PRO A 144 12.27 -20.30 -16.35
C PRO A 144 12.32 -21.82 -16.18
N PHE A 145 11.92 -22.35 -15.02
CA PHE A 145 11.95 -23.78 -14.71
C PHE A 145 10.74 -24.56 -15.25
N MET A 146 9.73 -23.86 -15.77
CA MET A 146 8.56 -24.48 -16.40
C MET A 146 8.76 -24.81 -17.88
N ARG A 147 9.91 -24.47 -18.47
CA ARG A 147 10.22 -24.77 -19.87
C ARG A 147 10.68 -26.21 -20.01
N SER A 148 10.41 -26.81 -21.19
CA SER A 148 10.79 -28.19 -21.48
C SER A 148 12.32 -28.43 -21.53
N ASP A 149 13.10 -27.36 -21.76
CA ASP A 149 14.57 -27.34 -21.80
C ASP A 149 15.18 -26.75 -20.50
N ALA A 150 14.39 -26.63 -19.43
CA ALA A 150 14.83 -25.98 -18.21
C ALA A 150 15.88 -26.81 -17.45
N GLU A 151 16.76 -26.09 -16.77
CA GLU A 151 17.61 -26.69 -15.75
C GLU A 151 16.75 -27.21 -14.56
N ALA A 152 17.31 -28.15 -13.80
CA ALA A 152 16.65 -28.63 -12.58
C ALA A 152 16.41 -27.48 -11.60
N PHE A 153 15.19 -27.44 -11.08
CA PHE A 153 14.80 -26.46 -10.05
C PHE A 153 15.64 -26.63 -8.78
N SER A 154 16.06 -25.50 -8.24
CA SER A 154 16.66 -25.41 -6.91
C SER A 154 16.20 -24.13 -6.24
N MET A 155 15.73 -24.22 -5.00
CA MET A 155 15.31 -23.08 -4.20
C MET A 155 16.43 -22.02 -4.10
N ASP A 156 17.68 -22.44 -4.01
CA ASP A 156 18.84 -21.52 -3.91
C ASP A 156 18.98 -20.57 -5.11
N LYS A 157 18.54 -21.01 -6.30
CA LYS A 157 18.62 -20.18 -7.52
C LYS A 157 17.60 -19.06 -7.56
N VAL A 158 16.51 -19.18 -6.80
CA VAL A 158 15.37 -18.25 -6.81
C VAL A 158 15.18 -17.52 -5.49
N LEU A 159 15.87 -17.94 -4.44
CA LEU A 159 15.75 -17.34 -3.12
C LEU A 159 16.41 -15.97 -3.09
N ARG A 160 15.64 -14.96 -2.70
CA ARG A 160 16.09 -13.58 -2.53
C ARG A 160 16.21 -13.24 -1.05
N GLN A 161 17.14 -12.36 -0.70
CA GLN A 161 17.29 -11.89 0.67
C GLN A 161 16.01 -11.21 1.14
N ALA A 162 15.51 -11.58 2.32
CA ALA A 162 14.41 -10.91 2.98
C ALA A 162 14.87 -9.57 3.58
N VAL A 163 14.06 -8.54 3.43
CA VAL A 163 14.22 -7.28 4.16
C VAL A 163 13.49 -7.43 5.48
N VAL A 164 14.18 -7.14 6.59
CA VAL A 164 13.61 -7.23 7.93
C VAL A 164 13.42 -5.82 8.49
N VAL A 165 12.26 -5.57 9.08
CA VAL A 165 11.90 -4.28 9.68
C VAL A 165 11.32 -4.49 11.08
N PRO A 166 11.54 -3.58 12.02
CA PRO A 166 10.93 -3.68 13.34
C PRO A 166 9.42 -3.34 13.28
N GLU A 167 8.62 -4.03 14.09
CA GLU A 167 7.16 -3.79 14.21
C GLU A 167 6.81 -2.35 14.63
N SER A 168 7.70 -1.69 15.35
CA SER A 168 7.53 -0.29 15.79
C SER A 168 7.79 0.75 14.70
N LYS A 169 8.29 0.35 13.53
CA LYS A 169 8.58 1.25 12.41
C LYS A 169 7.29 1.92 11.92
N ARG A 170 7.37 3.21 11.63
CA ARG A 170 6.25 3.95 11.05
C ARG A 170 6.00 3.54 9.60
N VAL A 171 4.73 3.41 9.23
CA VAL A 171 4.31 2.97 7.89
C VAL A 171 4.77 3.97 6.81
N ASP A 172 4.70 5.30 7.07
CA ASP A 172 5.17 6.32 6.13
C ASP A 172 6.66 6.17 5.77
N ARG A 173 7.49 5.78 6.76
CA ARG A 173 8.93 5.51 6.56
C ARG A 173 9.15 4.24 5.77
N MET A 174 8.42 3.18 6.11
CA MET A 174 8.49 1.91 5.40
C MET A 174 8.07 2.09 3.92
N LEU A 175 7.01 2.84 3.65
CA LEU A 175 6.57 3.12 2.28
C LEU A 175 7.62 3.88 1.46
N LYS A 176 8.33 4.84 2.07
CA LYS A 176 9.45 5.55 1.43
C LYS A 176 10.59 4.61 1.09
N GLU A 177 10.92 3.67 1.98
CA GLU A 177 11.95 2.65 1.74
C GLU A 177 11.52 1.68 0.63
N PHE A 178 10.27 1.20 0.65
CA PHE A 178 9.71 0.36 -0.42
C PHE A 178 9.88 1.00 -1.79
N ARG A 179 9.55 2.29 -1.90
CA ARG A 179 9.68 3.04 -3.16
C ARG A 179 11.14 3.25 -3.58
N SER A 180 12.01 3.65 -2.64
CA SER A 180 13.41 3.99 -2.95
C SER A 180 14.25 2.75 -3.26
N GLN A 181 14.01 1.64 -2.57
CA GLN A 181 14.77 0.40 -2.70
C GLN A 181 14.09 -0.63 -3.58
N ARG A 182 12.87 -0.34 -4.09
CA ARG A 182 12.10 -1.19 -5.02
C ARG A 182 11.81 -2.60 -4.50
N TYR A 183 11.61 -2.76 -3.21
CA TYR A 183 11.04 -3.98 -2.65
C TYR A 183 9.57 -3.76 -2.28
N HIS A 184 8.80 -4.85 -2.13
CA HIS A 184 7.34 -4.81 -1.94
C HIS A 184 6.88 -5.71 -0.80
N MET A 185 7.81 -6.37 -0.12
CA MET A 185 7.55 -7.23 1.03
C MET A 185 8.69 -7.06 2.03
N ALA A 186 8.34 -7.00 3.30
CA ALA A 186 9.28 -7.02 4.41
C ALA A 186 8.81 -8.02 5.46
N ILE A 187 9.75 -8.60 6.17
CA ILE A 187 9.52 -9.48 7.32
C ILE A 187 9.63 -8.65 8.60
N VAL A 188 8.80 -8.96 9.58
CA VAL A 188 8.70 -8.21 10.84
C VAL A 188 9.15 -9.09 12.00
#